data_dc7be6bf03034e5287802b4effffad03
#
_entry.id   dc7be6bf03034e5287802b4effffad03
#
_cell.length_a   1.000
_cell.length_b   1.000
_cell.length_c   1.000
_cell.angle_alpha   90.00
_cell.angle_beta   90.00
_cell.angle_gamma   90.00
#
_symmetry.space_group_name_H-M   'P 1'
#
loop_
_entity.id
_entity.type
_entity.pdbx_description
1 polymer ?
#
loop_
_entity_poly.entity_id
_entity_poly.type
_entity_poly.pdbx_seq_one_letter_code
_entity_poly.pdbx_strand_id
1 'polypeptide(L)'
;MTRAVFLDRDGVINRYPGDGKYVTNLKEFSFLPKVKEAIALLTSHKYPLFIISNQAGVGKGLYSQAVLERITEHMLKELSRHKGKVQAVYYCTHRNEDNCSCRKPKAGLIKKAIDGRDIDIKNSFFVGDTIRDIQTARAAGCRSILIFSGQEKPANRDSWPVQPDYVFPDLYQAAKFIIQKNKGSMVNGL
;
A
#
# COMPACT_ATOMS: atom_id res chain seq x y z
N MET A 1 19.97 -1.03 -8.64
CA MET A 1 18.85 -0.70 -7.72
C MET A 1 17.50 -0.95 -8.37
N THR A 2 16.61 -1.63 -7.68
CA THR A 2 15.28 -2.02 -8.17
C THR A 2 14.21 -1.06 -7.63
N ARG A 3 13.27 -0.62 -8.48
CA ARG A 3 12.14 0.22 -8.05
C ARG A 3 11.07 -0.66 -7.43
N ALA A 4 10.58 -0.32 -6.23
CA ALA A 4 9.54 -1.04 -5.52
C ALA A 4 8.19 -0.33 -5.60
N VAL A 5 7.11 -1.07 -5.31
CA VAL A 5 5.79 -0.48 -5.06
C VAL A 5 5.33 -0.91 -3.68
N PHE A 6 5.10 0.05 -2.81
CA PHE A 6 4.50 -0.11 -1.51
C PHE A 6 3.00 0.15 -1.60
N LEU A 7 2.20 -0.68 -0.98
CA LEU A 7 0.74 -0.64 -1.06
C LEU A 7 0.15 -0.61 0.35
N ASP A 8 -0.81 0.26 0.62
CA ASP A 8 -1.66 0.01 1.78
C ASP A 8 -2.57 -1.19 1.52
N ARG A 9 -3.23 -1.69 2.54
CA ARG A 9 -4.14 -2.84 2.46
C ARG A 9 -5.59 -2.38 2.32
N ASP A 10 -6.13 -1.77 3.38
CA ASP A 10 -7.52 -1.35 3.45
C ASP A 10 -7.73 -0.10 2.57
N GLY A 11 -8.70 -0.11 1.68
CA GLY A 11 -8.93 0.96 0.71
C GLY A 11 -8.08 0.90 -0.55
N VAL A 12 -7.04 0.04 -0.59
CA VAL A 12 -6.15 -0.16 -1.75
C VAL A 12 -6.27 -1.58 -2.30
N ILE A 13 -6.14 -2.60 -1.46
CA ILE A 13 -6.24 -4.01 -1.84
C ILE A 13 -7.64 -4.53 -1.58
N ASN A 14 -8.16 -4.31 -0.39
CA ASN A 14 -9.53 -4.69 -0.01
C ASN A 14 -10.37 -3.45 0.30
N ARG A 15 -11.68 -3.65 0.30
CA ARG A 15 -12.64 -2.58 0.63
C ARG A 15 -12.27 -1.94 1.95
N TYR A 16 -12.34 -0.61 1.97
CA TYR A 16 -12.20 0.17 3.18
C TYR A 16 -13.35 -0.16 4.14
N PRO A 17 -13.08 -0.58 5.38
CA PRO A 17 -14.12 -1.01 6.30
C PRO A 17 -14.97 0.13 6.88
N GLY A 18 -14.55 1.39 6.67
CA GLY A 18 -15.17 2.59 7.22
C GLY A 18 -14.35 3.18 8.37
N ASP A 19 -14.67 4.44 8.72
CA ASP A 19 -13.95 5.19 9.75
C ASP A 19 -14.02 4.48 11.11
N GLY A 20 -12.86 4.30 11.73
CA GLY A 20 -12.72 3.63 13.03
C GLY A 20 -12.99 2.13 13.01
N LYS A 21 -13.33 1.55 11.86
CA LYS A 21 -13.60 0.11 11.71
C LYS A 21 -12.38 -0.64 11.19
N TYR A 22 -12.42 -1.97 11.35
CA TYR A 22 -11.37 -2.88 10.93
C TYR A 22 -11.98 -4.11 10.25
N VAL A 23 -11.20 -4.76 9.39
CA VAL A 23 -11.53 -6.11 8.90
C VAL A 23 -11.14 -7.09 10.00
N THR A 24 -12.13 -7.60 10.71
CA THR A 24 -11.93 -8.42 11.92
C THR A 24 -12.05 -9.92 11.67
N ASN A 25 -12.48 -10.32 10.47
CA ASN A 25 -12.62 -11.71 10.07
C ASN A 25 -12.59 -11.86 8.53
N LEU A 26 -12.47 -13.09 8.05
CA LEU A 26 -12.41 -13.38 6.60
C LEU A 26 -13.66 -12.99 5.83
N LYS A 27 -14.85 -13.00 6.44
CA LYS A 27 -16.10 -12.65 5.75
C LYS A 27 -16.18 -11.16 5.41
N GLU A 28 -15.47 -10.34 6.17
CA GLU A 28 -15.38 -8.88 5.95
C GLU A 28 -14.30 -8.51 4.94
N PHE A 29 -13.37 -9.42 4.64
CA PHE A 29 -12.32 -9.18 3.66
C PHE A 29 -12.86 -9.40 2.24
N SER A 30 -12.89 -8.35 1.44
CA SER A 30 -13.25 -8.42 0.02
C SER A 30 -12.32 -7.58 -0.83
N PHE A 31 -11.75 -8.16 -1.88
CA PHE A 31 -10.92 -7.42 -2.81
C PHE A 31 -11.68 -6.28 -3.48
N LEU A 32 -11.00 -5.17 -3.70
CA LEU A 32 -11.50 -4.12 -4.59
C LEU A 32 -11.46 -4.60 -6.06
N PRO A 33 -12.29 -4.02 -6.94
CA PRO A 33 -12.29 -4.36 -8.36
C PRO A 33 -10.90 -4.20 -8.99
N LYS A 34 -10.52 -5.13 -9.86
CA LYS A 34 -9.27 -5.11 -10.65
C LYS A 34 -7.96 -5.07 -9.85
N VAL A 35 -8.00 -5.28 -8.54
CA VAL A 35 -6.79 -5.31 -7.70
C VAL A 35 -5.90 -6.51 -8.04
N LYS A 36 -6.49 -7.68 -8.24
CA LYS A 36 -5.74 -8.90 -8.58
C LYS A 36 -5.01 -8.73 -9.91
N GLU A 37 -5.66 -8.11 -10.89
CA GLU A 37 -5.08 -7.77 -12.18
C GLU A 37 -3.97 -6.71 -12.06
N ALA A 38 -4.16 -5.69 -11.23
CA ALA A 38 -3.16 -4.66 -10.97
C ALA A 38 -1.87 -5.25 -10.36
N ILE A 39 -2.03 -6.10 -9.35
CA ILE A 39 -0.92 -6.80 -8.68
C ILE A 39 -0.19 -7.73 -9.67
N ALA A 40 -0.94 -8.52 -10.46
CA ALA A 40 -0.37 -9.39 -11.49
C ALA A 40 0.41 -8.58 -12.56
N LEU A 41 -0.14 -7.44 -12.97
CA LEU A 41 0.48 -6.55 -13.93
C LEU A 41 1.80 -5.97 -13.42
N LEU A 42 1.85 -5.47 -12.18
CA LEU A 42 3.09 -5.01 -11.54
C LEU A 42 4.11 -6.15 -11.38
N THR A 43 3.64 -7.33 -10.99
CA THR A 43 4.48 -8.53 -10.85
C THR A 43 5.13 -8.92 -12.18
N SER A 44 4.37 -8.94 -13.29
CA SER A 44 4.89 -9.28 -14.62
C SER A 44 5.96 -8.30 -15.11
N HIS A 45 5.93 -7.05 -14.63
CA HIS A 45 6.94 -6.03 -14.88
C HIS A 45 8.05 -6.00 -13.82
N LYS A 46 8.16 -7.07 -13.00
CA LYS A 46 9.24 -7.30 -12.02
C LYS A 46 9.37 -6.25 -10.92
N TYR A 47 8.28 -5.56 -10.58
CA TYR A 47 8.27 -4.71 -9.39
C TYR A 47 8.18 -5.57 -8.13
N PRO A 48 9.10 -5.47 -7.16
CA PRO A 48 8.91 -6.00 -5.83
C PRO A 48 7.77 -5.23 -5.14
N LEU A 49 6.75 -5.96 -4.67
CA LEU A 49 5.56 -5.40 -4.04
C LEU A 49 5.60 -5.65 -2.54
N PHE A 50 5.39 -4.60 -1.76
CA PHE A 50 5.35 -4.66 -0.30
C PHE A 50 4.01 -4.10 0.19
N ILE A 51 3.36 -4.80 1.11
CA ILE A 51 2.16 -4.29 1.78
C ILE A 51 2.59 -3.62 3.09
N ILE A 52 2.17 -2.38 3.30
CA ILE A 52 2.53 -1.53 4.44
C ILE A 52 1.25 -0.98 5.05
N SER A 53 0.75 -1.56 6.14
CA SER A 53 -0.56 -1.19 6.67
C SER A 53 -0.59 -1.03 8.19
N ASN A 54 -1.40 -0.08 8.66
CA ASN A 54 -1.71 0.10 10.07
C ASN A 54 -2.88 -0.80 10.46
N GLN A 55 -2.65 -1.74 11.37
CA GLN A 55 -3.61 -2.72 11.86
C GLN A 55 -3.79 -2.62 13.38
N ALA A 56 -4.06 -1.41 13.87
CA ALA A 56 -4.18 -1.13 15.30
C ALA A 56 -5.33 -1.87 16.00
N GLY A 57 -6.26 -2.47 15.25
CA GLY A 57 -7.32 -3.30 15.81
C GLY A 57 -6.79 -4.47 16.65
N VAL A 58 -5.60 -5.01 16.30
CA VAL A 58 -4.91 -6.04 17.09
C VAL A 58 -4.50 -5.47 18.46
N GLY A 59 -3.77 -4.35 18.47
CA GLY A 59 -3.35 -3.71 19.72
C GLY A 59 -4.50 -3.17 20.57
N LYS A 60 -5.66 -2.91 19.95
CA LYS A 60 -6.91 -2.55 20.64
C LYS A 60 -7.70 -3.77 21.14
N GLY A 61 -7.26 -5.00 20.85
CA GLY A 61 -7.96 -6.22 21.24
C GLY A 61 -9.26 -6.51 20.46
N LEU A 62 -9.49 -5.82 19.31
CA LEU A 62 -10.71 -6.00 18.52
C LEU A 62 -10.67 -7.32 17.71
N TYR A 63 -9.50 -7.80 17.38
CA TYR A 63 -9.24 -9.12 16.81
C TYR A 63 -7.81 -9.55 17.10
N SER A 64 -7.56 -10.85 17.06
CA SER A 64 -6.26 -11.41 17.43
C SER A 64 -5.24 -11.33 16.29
N GLN A 65 -3.96 -11.45 16.63
CA GLN A 65 -2.86 -11.59 15.67
C GLN A 65 -3.11 -12.79 14.73
N ALA A 66 -3.61 -13.91 15.24
CA ALA A 66 -3.92 -15.10 14.44
C ALA A 66 -5.04 -14.84 13.40
N VAL A 67 -5.98 -13.96 13.71
CA VAL A 67 -7.01 -13.52 12.73
C VAL A 67 -6.36 -12.68 11.63
N LEU A 68 -5.48 -11.74 11.98
CA LEU A 68 -4.74 -10.94 11.00
C LEU A 68 -3.91 -11.82 10.06
N GLU A 69 -3.23 -12.82 10.60
CA GLU A 69 -2.44 -13.79 9.84
C GLU A 69 -3.32 -14.58 8.86
N ARG A 70 -4.46 -15.12 9.31
CA ARG A 70 -5.40 -15.84 8.42
C ARG A 70 -5.93 -14.97 7.29
N ILE A 71 -6.26 -13.71 7.57
CA ILE A 71 -6.68 -12.75 6.53
C ILE A 71 -5.54 -12.53 5.52
N THR A 72 -4.31 -12.38 6.02
CA THR A 72 -3.12 -12.18 5.19
C THR A 72 -2.82 -13.40 4.31
N GLU A 73 -2.88 -14.60 4.86
CA GLU A 73 -2.70 -15.85 4.12
C GLU A 73 -3.74 -15.99 3.00
N HIS A 74 -5.02 -15.73 3.32
CA HIS A 74 -6.08 -15.73 2.31
C HIS A 74 -5.81 -14.74 1.20
N MET A 75 -5.47 -13.49 1.54
CA MET A 75 -5.13 -12.43 0.59
C MET A 75 -3.97 -12.85 -0.33
N LEU A 76 -2.87 -13.32 0.24
CA LEU A 76 -1.68 -13.73 -0.52
C LEU A 76 -1.96 -14.94 -1.43
N LYS A 77 -2.72 -15.91 -0.94
CA LYS A 77 -3.14 -17.09 -1.71
C LYS A 77 -3.99 -16.67 -2.92
N GLU A 78 -4.96 -15.80 -2.72
CA GLU A 78 -5.82 -15.30 -3.81
C GLU A 78 -5.03 -14.47 -4.83
N LEU A 79 -4.11 -13.60 -4.40
CA LEU A 79 -3.22 -12.86 -5.30
C LEU A 79 -2.34 -13.80 -6.11
N SER A 80 -1.75 -14.82 -5.50
CA SER A 80 -0.90 -15.82 -6.16
C SER A 80 -1.66 -16.63 -7.22
N ARG A 81 -2.91 -17.01 -6.95
CA ARG A 81 -3.78 -17.69 -7.94
C ARG A 81 -3.99 -16.85 -9.21
N HIS A 82 -3.90 -15.53 -9.09
CA HIS A 82 -4.02 -14.58 -10.20
C HIS A 82 -2.64 -14.07 -10.69
N LYS A 83 -1.57 -14.83 -10.48
CA LYS A 83 -0.19 -14.50 -10.90
C LYS A 83 0.39 -13.25 -10.24
N GLY A 84 -0.20 -12.77 -9.16
CA GLY A 84 0.31 -11.69 -8.34
C GLY A 84 1.32 -12.21 -7.31
N LYS A 85 2.46 -11.51 -7.14
CA LYS A 85 3.48 -11.85 -6.15
C LYS A 85 3.74 -10.65 -5.24
N VAL A 86 3.46 -10.82 -3.96
CA VAL A 86 3.85 -9.87 -2.90
C VAL A 86 5.12 -10.38 -2.25
N GLN A 87 6.12 -9.50 -2.14
CA GLN A 87 7.43 -9.85 -1.59
C GLN A 87 7.39 -10.01 -0.07
N ALA A 88 6.67 -9.11 0.60
CA ALA A 88 6.45 -9.17 2.05
C ALA A 88 5.28 -8.27 2.48
N VAL A 89 4.74 -8.55 3.67
CA VAL A 89 3.68 -7.78 4.32
C VAL A 89 4.18 -7.29 5.67
N TYR A 90 4.03 -6.00 5.93
CA TYR A 90 4.43 -5.36 7.18
C TYR A 90 3.24 -4.65 7.80
N TYR A 91 2.92 -4.99 9.02
CA TYR A 91 1.85 -4.38 9.80
C TYR A 91 2.38 -3.61 11.00
N CYS A 92 1.77 -2.47 11.27
CA CYS A 92 1.85 -1.84 12.57
C CYS A 92 0.59 -2.17 13.35
N THR A 93 0.71 -2.97 14.39
CA THR A 93 -0.40 -3.36 15.27
C THR A 93 -0.51 -2.45 16.51
N HIS A 94 0.43 -1.53 16.70
CA HIS A 94 0.44 -0.60 17.82
C HIS A 94 -0.74 0.38 17.78
N ARG A 95 -1.18 0.83 18.93
CA ARG A 95 -2.15 1.94 19.10
C ARG A 95 -1.47 3.29 18.79
N ASN A 96 -2.26 4.36 18.70
CA ASN A 96 -1.71 5.72 18.54
C ASN A 96 -0.84 6.13 19.74
N GLU A 97 -1.31 5.76 20.94
CA GLU A 97 -0.71 6.10 22.23
C GLU A 97 0.67 5.45 22.42
N ASP A 98 0.96 4.37 21.74
CA ASP A 98 2.23 3.63 21.85
C ASP A 98 3.41 4.37 21.23
N ASN A 99 3.19 5.48 20.51
CA ASN A 99 4.19 6.34 19.90
C ASN A 99 5.32 5.60 19.15
N CYS A 100 5.03 4.41 18.60
CA CYS A 100 6.00 3.57 17.91
C CYS A 100 6.60 4.27 16.67
N SER A 101 7.74 3.80 16.20
CA SER A 101 8.39 4.31 14.99
C SER A 101 7.80 3.74 13.68
N CYS A 102 7.00 2.67 13.76
CA CYS A 102 6.52 1.94 12.58
C CYS A 102 5.17 2.42 12.05
N ARG A 103 4.31 3.04 12.89
CA ARG A 103 2.96 3.45 12.49
C ARG A 103 2.99 4.61 11.50
N LYS A 104 2.30 4.45 10.37
CA LYS A 104 2.05 5.54 9.41
C LYS A 104 1.41 6.74 10.13
N PRO A 105 1.84 8.00 9.93
CA PRO A 105 2.66 8.48 8.81
C PRO A 105 4.19 8.33 8.96
N LYS A 106 4.69 7.67 9.99
CA LYS A 106 6.14 7.40 10.12
C LYS A 106 6.57 6.32 9.11
N ALA A 107 7.82 6.43 8.61
CA ALA A 107 8.34 5.55 7.55
C ALA A 107 8.94 4.23 8.06
N GLY A 108 8.79 3.88 9.34
CA GLY A 108 9.49 2.74 9.94
C GLY A 108 9.23 1.39 9.27
N LEU A 109 7.99 1.13 8.80
CA LEU A 109 7.67 -0.10 8.07
C LEU A 109 8.33 -0.13 6.69
N ILE A 110 8.42 1.01 5.98
CA ILE A 110 9.10 1.09 4.69
C ILE A 110 10.60 0.86 4.87
N LYS A 111 11.22 1.50 5.88
CA LYS A 111 12.63 1.28 6.22
C LYS A 111 12.91 -0.20 6.48
N LYS A 112 12.05 -0.87 7.27
CA LYS A 112 12.14 -2.32 7.48
C LYS A 112 11.95 -3.12 6.19
N ALA A 113 11.08 -2.68 5.29
CA ALA A 113 10.82 -3.37 4.04
C ALA A 113 11.99 -3.30 3.06
N ILE A 114 12.81 -2.24 3.09
CA ILE A 114 13.97 -2.06 2.20
C ILE A 114 15.30 -2.47 2.83
N ASP A 115 15.31 -2.75 4.12
CA ASP A 115 16.51 -3.16 4.83
C ASP A 115 17.16 -4.40 4.20
N GLY A 116 18.46 -4.33 3.93
CA GLY A 116 19.21 -5.37 3.24
C GLY A 116 18.83 -5.61 1.77
N ARG A 117 18.03 -4.72 1.15
CA ARG A 117 17.59 -4.83 -0.26
C ARG A 117 18.09 -3.66 -1.09
N ASP A 118 18.50 -3.96 -2.31
CA ASP A 118 18.95 -2.95 -3.30
C ASP A 118 17.73 -2.26 -3.94
N ILE A 119 17.04 -1.38 -3.18
CA ILE A 119 15.84 -0.65 -3.60
C ILE A 119 16.17 0.83 -3.87
N ASP A 120 15.83 1.31 -5.07
CA ASP A 120 15.83 2.73 -5.42
C ASP A 120 14.58 3.40 -4.84
N ILE A 121 14.68 3.87 -3.60
CA ILE A 121 13.53 4.45 -2.89
C ILE A 121 13.00 5.71 -3.58
N LYS A 122 13.86 6.57 -4.13
CA LYS A 122 13.48 7.83 -4.80
C LYS A 122 12.61 7.60 -6.04
N ASN A 123 12.81 6.48 -6.72
CA ASN A 123 12.04 6.09 -7.89
C ASN A 123 11.00 5.00 -7.60
N SER A 124 10.84 4.62 -6.35
CA SER A 124 9.77 3.74 -5.86
C SER A 124 8.49 4.52 -5.60
N PHE A 125 7.37 3.80 -5.49
CA PHE A 125 6.05 4.39 -5.28
C PHE A 125 5.40 3.85 -4.02
N PHE A 126 4.69 4.70 -3.29
CA PHE A 126 3.71 4.30 -2.29
C PHE A 126 2.31 4.62 -2.79
N VAL A 127 1.46 3.60 -2.88
CA VAL A 127 0.05 3.75 -3.26
C VAL A 127 -0.81 3.59 -2.01
N GLY A 128 -1.58 4.61 -1.69
CA GLY A 128 -2.47 4.65 -0.54
C GLY A 128 -3.79 5.33 -0.86
N ASP A 129 -4.74 5.24 0.04
CA ASP A 129 -6.07 5.84 -0.07
C ASP A 129 -6.30 6.97 0.96
N THR A 130 -5.27 7.29 1.76
CA THR A 130 -5.32 8.33 2.80
C THR A 130 -4.16 9.32 2.70
N ILE A 131 -4.38 10.53 3.22
CA ILE A 131 -3.31 11.53 3.33
C ILE A 131 -2.16 11.05 4.24
N ARG A 132 -2.44 10.19 5.20
CA ARG A 132 -1.43 9.53 6.04
C ARG A 132 -0.45 8.70 5.21
N ASP A 133 -0.90 8.08 4.14
CA ASP A 133 -0.05 7.31 3.22
C ASP A 133 0.87 8.23 2.42
N ILE A 134 0.35 9.37 1.98
CA ILE A 134 1.11 10.39 1.27
C ILE A 134 2.22 10.97 2.17
N GLN A 135 1.90 11.26 3.42
CA GLN A 135 2.88 11.68 4.42
C GLN A 135 3.94 10.60 4.66
N THR A 136 3.53 9.31 4.68
CA THR A 136 4.46 8.18 4.84
C THR A 136 5.41 8.07 3.65
N ALA A 137 4.90 8.22 2.43
CA ALA A 137 5.71 8.22 1.22
C ALA A 137 6.78 9.34 1.25
N ARG A 138 6.39 10.55 1.63
CA ARG A 138 7.32 11.68 1.80
C ARG A 138 8.39 11.40 2.87
N ALA A 139 7.96 10.90 4.03
CA ALA A 139 8.87 10.56 5.12
C ALA A 139 9.86 9.44 4.76
N ALA A 140 9.49 8.57 3.82
CA ALA A 140 10.36 7.52 3.28
C ALA A 140 11.24 7.98 2.11
N GLY A 141 10.91 9.12 1.48
CA GLY A 141 11.60 9.62 0.29
C GLY A 141 11.20 8.94 -1.01
N CYS A 142 10.02 8.30 -1.07
CA CYS A 142 9.47 7.72 -2.29
C CYS A 142 8.32 8.58 -2.86
N ARG A 143 7.95 8.30 -4.11
CA ARG A 143 6.84 8.98 -4.79
C ARG A 143 5.50 8.51 -4.24
N SER A 144 4.57 9.44 -4.07
CA SER A 144 3.26 9.20 -3.51
C SER A 144 2.19 9.12 -4.59
N ILE A 145 1.31 8.11 -4.49
CA ILE A 145 0.11 7.97 -5.33
C ILE A 145 -1.09 7.84 -4.40
N LEU A 146 -2.04 8.77 -4.53
CA LEU A 146 -3.34 8.66 -3.86
C LEU A 146 -4.35 8.01 -4.79
N ILE A 147 -5.15 7.08 -4.28
CA ILE A 147 -6.26 6.49 -5.03
C ILE A 147 -7.60 6.70 -4.31
N PHE A 148 -8.68 6.85 -5.08
CA PHE A 148 -10.01 7.16 -4.54
C PHE A 148 -10.88 5.93 -4.29
N SER A 149 -10.27 4.74 -4.17
CA SER A 149 -11.00 3.50 -3.88
C SER A 149 -11.31 3.28 -2.39
N GLY A 150 -10.78 4.13 -1.52
CA GLY A 150 -10.93 4.02 -0.07
C GLY A 150 -11.51 5.27 0.60
N GLN A 151 -10.75 5.82 1.54
CA GLN A 151 -11.21 6.89 2.44
C GLN A 151 -11.29 8.26 1.73
N GLU A 152 -10.22 8.68 1.04
CA GLU A 152 -10.19 10.01 0.41
C GLU A 152 -11.10 10.12 -0.81
N LYS A 153 -11.61 11.35 -1.02
CA LYS A 153 -12.49 11.69 -2.14
C LYS A 153 -11.94 12.92 -2.88
N PRO A 154 -12.21 13.06 -4.20
CA PRO A 154 -11.77 14.23 -4.98
C PRO A 154 -12.17 15.57 -4.36
N ALA A 155 -13.36 15.63 -3.73
CA ALA A 155 -13.89 16.83 -3.09
C ALA A 155 -13.05 17.32 -1.90
N ASN A 156 -12.21 16.47 -1.30
CA ASN A 156 -11.38 16.82 -0.14
C ASN A 156 -10.06 17.48 -0.53
N ARG A 157 -9.75 17.58 -1.85
CA ARG A 157 -8.42 17.93 -2.35
C ARG A 157 -7.87 19.24 -1.80
N ASP A 158 -8.71 20.26 -1.66
CA ASP A 158 -8.29 21.58 -1.20
C ASP A 158 -7.98 21.61 0.31
N SER A 159 -8.49 20.64 1.07
CA SER A 159 -8.22 20.49 2.51
C SER A 159 -7.00 19.64 2.86
N TRP A 160 -6.33 19.04 1.88
CA TRP A 160 -5.19 18.16 2.17
C TRP A 160 -3.96 18.94 2.65
N PRO A 161 -3.42 18.63 3.82
CA PRO A 161 -2.22 19.29 4.35
C PRO A 161 -0.96 18.97 3.53
N VAL A 162 -1.04 17.98 2.64
CA VAL A 162 0.03 17.54 1.76
C VAL A 162 -0.56 17.03 0.46
N GLN A 163 -0.04 17.51 -0.66
CA GLN A 163 -0.49 17.04 -1.98
C GLN A 163 0.27 15.78 -2.41
N PRO A 164 -0.42 14.75 -2.95
CA PRO A 164 0.24 13.59 -3.56
C PRO A 164 0.96 13.98 -4.86
N ASP A 165 2.00 13.23 -5.22
CA ASP A 165 2.67 13.41 -6.53
C ASP A 165 1.75 13.03 -7.69
N TYR A 166 0.90 12.02 -7.48
CA TYR A 166 -0.07 11.53 -8.48
C TYR A 166 -1.37 11.10 -7.81
N VAL A 167 -2.46 11.16 -8.60
CA VAL A 167 -3.81 10.76 -8.17
C VAL A 167 -4.46 9.88 -9.23
N PHE A 168 -5.08 8.77 -8.81
CA PHE A 168 -5.81 7.86 -9.70
C PHE A 168 -7.11 7.39 -9.04
N PRO A 169 -8.11 6.93 -9.84
CA PRO A 169 -9.34 6.41 -9.27
C PRO A 169 -9.15 5.08 -8.51
N ASP A 170 -8.22 4.23 -8.96
CA ASP A 170 -8.00 2.90 -8.42
C ASP A 170 -6.55 2.41 -8.62
N LEU A 171 -6.22 1.26 -7.98
CA LEU A 171 -4.90 0.64 -8.09
C LEU A 171 -4.56 0.19 -9.52
N TYR A 172 -5.54 -0.21 -10.33
CA TYR A 172 -5.28 -0.68 -11.68
C TYR A 172 -4.79 0.45 -12.59
N GLN A 173 -5.38 1.64 -12.50
CA GLN A 173 -4.93 2.81 -13.22
C GLN A 173 -3.55 3.29 -12.71
N ALA A 174 -3.33 3.28 -11.40
CA ALA A 174 -2.03 3.58 -10.81
C ALA A 174 -0.94 2.60 -11.31
N ALA A 175 -1.23 1.30 -11.38
CA ALA A 175 -0.30 0.29 -11.88
C ALA A 175 0.10 0.52 -13.34
N LYS A 176 -0.86 0.84 -14.21
CA LYS A 176 -0.58 1.18 -15.61
C LYS A 176 0.35 2.39 -15.72
N PHE A 177 0.08 3.44 -14.95
CA PHE A 177 0.93 4.64 -14.91
C PHE A 177 2.35 4.33 -14.45
N ILE A 178 2.52 3.57 -13.35
CA ILE A 178 3.84 3.18 -12.81
C ILE A 178 4.68 2.49 -13.89
N ILE A 179 4.08 1.58 -14.67
CA ILE A 179 4.75 0.84 -15.73
C ILE A 179 5.13 1.75 -16.90
N GLN A 180 4.23 2.62 -17.34
CA GLN A 180 4.47 3.55 -18.44
C GLN A 180 5.60 4.53 -18.11
N LYS A 181 5.62 5.06 -16.88
CA LYS A 181 6.65 5.99 -16.43
C LYS A 181 8.06 5.37 -16.43
N ASN A 182 8.15 4.06 -16.26
CA ASN A 182 9.42 3.33 -16.35
C ASN A 182 9.93 3.20 -17.79
N LYS A 183 9.04 3.03 -18.76
CA LYS A 183 9.41 2.95 -20.17
C LYS A 183 10.01 4.27 -20.71
N GLY A 184 9.48 5.42 -20.27
CA GLY A 184 9.99 6.73 -20.66
C GLY A 184 11.38 7.07 -20.11
N SER A 185 11.80 6.46 -18.99
CA SER A 185 13.16 6.63 -18.44
C SER A 185 14.24 5.84 -19.17
N MET A 186 13.87 4.82 -19.95
CA MET A 186 14.81 4.00 -20.72
C MET A 186 15.13 4.58 -22.12
N VAL A 187 14.31 5.51 -22.60
CA VAL A 187 14.48 6.10 -23.96
C VAL A 187 15.42 7.31 -23.96
N ASN A 188 15.71 7.92 -22.81
CA ASN A 188 16.59 9.09 -22.69
C ASN A 188 18.04 8.74 -22.28
N GLY A 189 18.46 7.50 -22.46
CA GLY A 189 19.81 6.98 -22.12
C GLY A 189 20.53 6.33 -23.30
N LEU A 190 20.46 6.96 -24.49
CA LEU A 190 21.31 6.66 -25.64
C LEU A 190 22.07 7.92 -26.04
#